data_00de4b15f218cc98cbf7c6e5f75e6367
#
_entry.id   00de4b15f218cc98cbf7c6e5f75e6367
#
_cell.length_a   1.000
_cell.length_b   1.000
_cell.length_c   1.000
_cell.angle_alpha   90.00
_cell.angle_beta   90.00
_cell.angle_gamma   90.00
#
_symmetry.space_group_name_H-M   'P 1'
#
loop_
_entity.id
_entity.type
_entity.pdbx_description
1 polymer ?
#
loop_
_entity_poly.entity_id
_entity_poly.type
_entity_poly.pdbx_seq_one_letter_code
_entity_poly.pdbx_strand_id
1 'polypeptide(L)'
;MQLTHQPLIYLFENVLDNDMQKCIKNFISLEIEVKEKYQTDNLWIADQKIGGIGAYAMPPDPVVNPFPGGIERSLYRPLQYARSDIDICDIRMHARYIVQNCGMHLEVVCRLVLRTHKVFGDLRFHNTTLGKALQLIKGLNIMDIKIIVALDNFVKIYNLSKHEINQDESRERLFNAYEAITAYYSARVLGVHLLRKISYPNSNNVFEISNDKQPLICN
;
A
#
# COMPACT_ATOMS: atom_id res chain seq x y z
N MET A 1 -16.24 11.72 -10.53
CA MET A 1 -15.91 11.22 -9.17
C MET A 1 -14.61 11.90 -8.74
N GLN A 2 -14.48 12.31 -7.48
CA GLN A 2 -13.40 13.17 -7.00
C GLN A 2 -12.83 12.64 -5.69
N LEU A 3 -11.53 12.85 -5.45
CA LEU A 3 -10.92 12.63 -4.13
C LEU A 3 -11.46 13.70 -3.16
N THR A 4 -11.90 13.29 -2.00
CA THR A 4 -12.51 14.17 -1.01
C THR A 4 -11.71 14.27 0.29
N HIS A 5 -10.90 13.26 0.59
CA HIS A 5 -10.05 13.25 1.77
C HIS A 5 -8.70 13.89 1.47
N GLN A 6 -8.37 14.98 2.17
CA GLN A 6 -7.09 15.70 1.98
C GLN A 6 -5.85 14.81 2.02
N PRO A 7 -5.74 13.81 2.93
CA PRO A 7 -4.60 12.91 2.90
C PRO A 7 -4.50 12.08 1.62
N LEU A 8 -5.62 11.67 1.01
CA LEU A 8 -5.60 10.95 -0.26
C LEU A 8 -5.26 11.85 -1.45
N ILE A 9 -5.69 13.11 -1.41
CA ILE A 9 -5.26 14.10 -2.41
C ILE A 9 -3.74 14.25 -2.35
N TYR A 10 -3.18 14.41 -1.13
CA TYR A 10 -1.73 14.47 -0.95
C TYR A 10 -1.02 13.24 -1.52
N LEU A 11 -1.50 12.04 -1.19
CA LEU A 11 -0.91 10.79 -1.68
C LEU A 11 -0.98 10.68 -3.20
N PHE A 12 -2.10 11.05 -3.80
CA PHE A 12 -2.28 11.03 -5.25
C PHE A 12 -1.29 11.95 -5.97
N GLU A 13 -1.10 13.16 -5.46
CA GLU A 13 -0.26 14.19 -6.09
C GLU A 13 1.24 14.00 -5.83
N ASN A 14 1.62 13.42 -4.68
CA ASN A 14 3.02 13.40 -4.23
C ASN A 14 3.65 12.01 -4.17
N VAL A 15 2.86 10.93 -4.29
CA VAL A 15 3.37 9.56 -4.23
C VAL A 15 3.22 8.85 -5.57
N LEU A 16 2.13 9.13 -6.31
CA LEU A 16 1.83 8.48 -7.57
C LEU A 16 2.40 9.28 -8.74
N ASP A 17 3.09 8.59 -9.65
CA ASP A 17 3.56 9.21 -10.88
C ASP A 17 2.40 9.54 -11.84
N ASN A 18 2.69 10.31 -12.89
CA ASN A 18 1.70 10.76 -13.86
C ASN A 18 1.01 9.60 -14.58
N ASP A 19 1.70 8.50 -14.85
CA ASP A 19 1.14 7.34 -15.53
C ASP A 19 0.13 6.63 -14.64
N MET A 20 0.46 6.45 -13.35
CA MET A 20 -0.46 5.88 -12.35
C MET A 20 -1.69 6.77 -12.16
N GLN A 21 -1.47 8.08 -12.01
CA GLN A 21 -2.57 9.04 -11.90
C GLN A 21 -3.51 8.99 -13.10
N LYS A 22 -2.95 8.94 -14.31
CA LYS A 22 -3.71 8.81 -15.56
C LYS A 22 -4.46 7.48 -15.61
N CYS A 23 -3.80 6.39 -15.23
CA CYS A 23 -4.41 5.06 -15.19
C CYS A 23 -5.62 5.02 -14.25
N ILE A 24 -5.50 5.58 -13.05
CA ILE A 24 -6.61 5.68 -12.10
C ILE A 24 -7.75 6.53 -12.66
N LYS A 25 -7.46 7.72 -13.20
CA LYS A 25 -8.47 8.61 -13.78
C LYS A 25 -9.22 7.92 -14.92
N ASN A 26 -8.52 7.25 -15.80
CA ASN A 26 -9.12 6.51 -16.90
C ASN A 26 -10.03 5.39 -16.39
N PHE A 27 -9.55 4.58 -15.45
CA PHE A 27 -10.33 3.48 -14.88
C PHE A 27 -11.64 3.96 -14.25
N ILE A 28 -11.60 5.08 -13.53
CA ILE A 28 -12.78 5.64 -12.85
C ILE A 28 -13.77 6.27 -13.83
N SER A 29 -13.29 6.84 -14.96
CA SER A 29 -14.14 7.51 -15.95
C SER A 29 -14.99 6.55 -16.79
N LEU A 30 -14.74 5.25 -16.70
CA LEU A 30 -15.39 4.26 -17.53
C LEU A 30 -16.74 3.85 -16.96
N GLU A 31 -17.68 3.61 -17.87
CA GLU A 31 -18.99 3.08 -17.54
C GLU A 31 -18.89 1.65 -16.97
N ILE A 32 -19.79 1.30 -16.08
CA ILE A 32 -19.76 0.04 -15.33
C ILE A 32 -19.67 -1.20 -16.23
N GLU A 33 -20.34 -1.18 -17.36
CA GLU A 33 -20.39 -2.31 -18.32
C GLU A 33 -19.06 -2.59 -19.02
N VAL A 34 -18.22 -1.57 -19.17
CA VAL A 34 -16.90 -1.68 -19.80
C VAL A 34 -15.82 -2.08 -18.79
N LYS A 35 -16.06 -1.89 -17.50
CA LYS A 35 -15.11 -2.21 -16.43
C LYS A 35 -14.88 -3.71 -16.24
N GLU A 36 -15.85 -4.55 -16.62
CA GLU A 36 -15.81 -5.97 -16.30
C GLU A 36 -14.79 -6.78 -17.12
N LYS A 37 -14.29 -6.29 -18.25
CA LYS A 37 -13.49 -7.13 -19.15
C LYS A 37 -12.12 -6.61 -19.59
N TYR A 38 -11.88 -5.32 -19.64
CA TYR A 38 -10.69 -4.77 -20.33
C TYR A 38 -9.81 -3.83 -19.52
N GLN A 39 -10.08 -3.59 -18.24
CA GLN A 39 -9.51 -2.41 -17.58
C GLN A 39 -8.77 -2.66 -16.28
N THR A 40 -9.09 -3.72 -15.60
CA THR A 40 -8.22 -4.22 -14.53
C THR A 40 -6.83 -4.53 -15.08
N ASP A 41 -6.70 -4.98 -16.33
CA ASP A 41 -5.40 -5.25 -16.94
C ASP A 41 -4.48 -4.02 -16.95
N ASN A 42 -5.00 -2.84 -17.27
CA ASN A 42 -4.20 -1.61 -17.25
C ASN A 42 -3.78 -1.20 -15.83
N LEU A 43 -4.66 -1.40 -14.85
CA LEU A 43 -4.30 -1.23 -13.44
C LEU A 43 -3.17 -2.18 -13.05
N TRP A 44 -3.25 -3.44 -13.47
CA TRP A 44 -2.24 -4.44 -13.10
C TRP A 44 -0.93 -4.27 -13.84
N ILE A 45 -0.94 -3.77 -15.07
CA ILE A 45 0.28 -3.36 -15.76
C ILE A 45 0.96 -2.20 -15.02
N ALA A 46 0.19 -1.21 -14.56
CA ALA A 46 0.72 -0.12 -13.75
C ALA A 46 1.24 -0.62 -12.38
N ASP A 47 0.52 -1.54 -11.74
CA ASP A 47 0.97 -2.18 -10.50
C ASP A 47 2.31 -2.94 -10.68
N GLN A 48 2.47 -3.68 -11.77
CA GLN A 48 3.71 -4.38 -12.08
C GLN A 48 4.89 -3.41 -12.28
N LYS A 49 4.66 -2.24 -12.85
CA LYS A 49 5.69 -1.20 -13.04
C LYS A 49 6.23 -0.65 -11.71
N ILE A 50 5.46 -0.68 -10.63
CA ILE A 50 5.93 -0.29 -9.30
C ILE A 50 7.08 -1.21 -8.87
N GLY A 51 7.10 -2.44 -9.35
CA GLY A 51 8.11 -3.43 -9.00
C GLY A 51 7.93 -3.95 -7.58
N GLY A 52 8.97 -4.60 -7.06
CA GLY A 52 8.89 -5.27 -5.78
C GLY A 52 7.91 -6.43 -5.78
N ILE A 53 7.58 -6.92 -4.60
CA ILE A 53 6.63 -7.99 -4.44
C ILE A 53 5.23 -7.38 -4.41
N GLY A 54 4.53 -7.53 -5.50
CA GLY A 54 3.15 -7.11 -5.65
C GLY A 54 2.16 -8.11 -5.09
N ALA A 55 0.87 -7.76 -5.18
CA ALA A 55 -0.21 -8.64 -4.74
C ALA A 55 -0.20 -10.03 -5.43
N TYR A 56 0.42 -10.13 -6.60
CA TYR A 56 0.53 -11.38 -7.37
C TYR A 56 1.84 -12.12 -7.19
N ALA A 57 2.92 -11.46 -6.81
CA ALA A 57 4.17 -12.14 -6.60
C ALA A 57 4.08 -12.95 -5.29
N MET A 58 3.67 -14.19 -5.39
CA MET A 58 4.06 -15.16 -4.39
C MET A 58 5.57 -15.21 -4.38
N PRO A 59 6.23 -15.28 -3.22
CA PRO A 59 7.66 -15.57 -3.17
C PRO A 59 7.91 -16.82 -4.02
N PRO A 60 8.85 -16.80 -4.95
CA PRO A 60 8.99 -17.85 -5.96
C PRO A 60 9.38 -19.21 -5.39
N ASP A 61 9.84 -19.31 -4.17
CA ASP A 61 10.17 -20.60 -3.54
C ASP A 61 10.17 -20.43 -2.01
N PRO A 62 9.49 -21.29 -1.25
CA PRO A 62 9.59 -21.30 0.21
C PRO A 62 11.04 -21.50 0.72
N VAL A 63 11.94 -22.07 -0.07
CA VAL A 63 13.35 -22.25 0.30
C VAL A 63 14.13 -20.94 0.25
N VAL A 64 13.70 -19.96 -0.55
CA VAL A 64 14.35 -18.65 -0.70
C VAL A 64 13.67 -17.59 0.16
N ASN A 65 12.69 -17.99 0.95
CA ASN A 65 11.88 -17.08 1.73
C ASN A 65 12.70 -16.47 2.88
N PRO A 66 12.97 -15.13 2.83
CA PRO A 66 13.77 -14.48 3.87
C PRO A 66 13.00 -14.26 5.16
N PHE A 67 11.69 -14.59 5.20
CA PHE A 67 10.83 -14.29 6.34
C PHE A 67 10.50 -15.56 7.13
N PRO A 68 10.88 -15.66 8.40
CA PRO A 68 10.55 -16.83 9.22
C PRO A 68 9.03 -16.91 9.47
N GLY A 69 8.50 -18.11 9.28
CA GLY A 69 7.24 -18.60 9.81
C GLY A 69 6.01 -17.69 9.65
N GLY A 70 5.40 -17.64 8.47
CA GLY A 70 4.08 -17.03 8.28
C GLY A 70 4.04 -15.50 8.09
N ILE A 71 5.18 -14.82 8.18
CA ILE A 71 5.25 -13.36 7.98
C ILE A 71 4.86 -12.96 6.57
N GLU A 72 5.25 -13.73 5.55
CA GLU A 72 4.84 -13.44 4.18
C GLU A 72 3.34 -13.41 4.02
N ARG A 73 2.66 -14.34 4.65
CA ARG A 73 1.21 -14.37 4.60
C ARG A 73 0.61 -13.08 5.14
N SER A 74 1.14 -12.59 6.25
CA SER A 74 0.71 -11.31 6.83
C SER A 74 1.10 -10.12 5.97
N LEU A 75 2.22 -10.22 5.23
CA LEU A 75 2.74 -9.16 4.37
C LEU A 75 1.93 -9.01 3.08
N TYR A 76 1.65 -10.10 2.38
CA TYR A 76 1.05 -10.08 1.04
C TYR A 76 -0.46 -10.29 1.01
N ARG A 77 -1.00 -11.08 1.92
CA ARG A 77 -2.45 -11.36 1.94
C ARG A 77 -3.33 -10.11 1.95
N PRO A 78 -3.02 -9.07 2.73
CA PRO A 78 -3.82 -7.85 2.69
C PRO A 78 -3.88 -7.21 1.30
N LEU A 79 -2.75 -7.16 0.58
CA LEU A 79 -2.74 -6.65 -0.81
C LEU A 79 -3.49 -7.56 -1.78
N GLN A 80 -3.40 -8.88 -1.61
CA GLN A 80 -4.16 -9.83 -2.41
C GLN A 80 -5.67 -9.65 -2.22
N TYR A 81 -6.13 -9.43 -0.98
CA TYR A 81 -7.54 -9.15 -0.69
C TYR A 81 -7.97 -7.82 -1.29
N ALA A 82 -7.18 -6.75 -1.09
CA ALA A 82 -7.46 -5.45 -1.70
C ALA A 82 -7.58 -5.54 -3.23
N ARG A 83 -6.69 -6.30 -3.87
CA ARG A 83 -6.71 -6.53 -5.30
C ARG A 83 -7.92 -7.34 -5.73
N SER A 84 -8.26 -8.41 -5.03
CA SER A 84 -9.46 -9.21 -5.30
C SER A 84 -10.73 -8.36 -5.20
N ASP A 85 -10.81 -7.48 -4.21
CA ASP A 85 -11.94 -6.55 -4.05
C ASP A 85 -12.02 -5.55 -5.22
N ILE A 86 -10.89 -5.14 -5.80
CA ILE A 86 -10.85 -4.28 -6.98
C ILE A 86 -11.28 -5.03 -8.25
N ASP A 87 -10.84 -6.30 -8.40
CA ASP A 87 -11.07 -7.10 -9.62
C ASP A 87 -12.49 -7.69 -9.71
N ILE A 88 -12.99 -8.22 -8.60
CA ILE A 88 -14.13 -9.13 -8.61
C ILE A 88 -15.38 -8.48 -8.02
N CYS A 89 -15.20 -7.57 -7.06
CA CYS A 89 -16.30 -6.99 -6.32
C CYS A 89 -16.71 -5.61 -6.86
N ASP A 90 -17.89 -5.15 -6.46
CA ASP A 90 -18.22 -3.74 -6.62
C ASP A 90 -17.30 -2.92 -5.71
N ILE A 91 -16.29 -2.32 -6.33
CA ILE A 91 -15.26 -1.55 -5.64
C ILE A 91 -15.85 -0.43 -4.76
N ARG A 92 -17.04 0.10 -5.09
CA ARG A 92 -17.70 1.12 -4.29
C ARG A 92 -18.16 0.55 -2.96
N MET A 93 -18.62 -0.71 -2.95
CA MET A 93 -19.04 -1.41 -1.73
C MET A 93 -17.84 -1.78 -0.86
N HIS A 94 -16.71 -2.09 -1.48
CA HIS A 94 -15.52 -2.61 -0.82
C HIS A 94 -14.44 -1.53 -0.56
N ALA A 95 -14.66 -0.27 -0.97
CA ALA A 95 -13.69 0.81 -0.89
C ALA A 95 -13.03 0.94 0.49
N ARG A 96 -13.81 0.86 1.57
CA ARG A 96 -13.31 0.92 2.95
C ARG A 96 -12.39 -0.28 3.28
N TYR A 97 -12.75 -1.49 2.87
CA TYR A 97 -11.96 -2.69 3.12
C TYR A 97 -10.66 -2.70 2.33
N ILE A 98 -10.68 -2.17 1.10
CA ILE A 98 -9.46 -1.97 0.30
C ILE A 98 -8.48 -1.07 1.06
N VAL A 99 -8.94 0.09 1.57
CA VAL A 99 -8.11 1.00 2.37
C VAL A 99 -7.58 0.31 3.64
N GLN A 100 -8.41 -0.47 4.34
CA GLN A 100 -7.99 -1.23 5.52
C GLN A 100 -6.91 -2.25 5.20
N ASN A 101 -7.10 -3.04 4.16
CA ASN A 101 -6.13 -4.05 3.73
C ASN A 101 -4.79 -3.40 3.33
N CYS A 102 -4.83 -2.27 2.64
CA CYS A 102 -3.63 -1.51 2.31
C CYS A 102 -2.88 -1.01 3.57
N GLY A 103 -3.61 -0.53 4.57
CA GLY A 103 -3.04 -0.13 5.84
C GLY A 103 -2.44 -1.30 6.63
N MET A 104 -3.09 -2.47 6.61
CA MET A 104 -2.56 -3.70 7.23
C MET A 104 -1.24 -4.13 6.58
N HIS A 105 -1.12 -4.05 5.25
CA HIS A 105 0.14 -4.29 4.56
C HIS A 105 1.24 -3.35 5.06
N LEU A 106 1.02 -2.04 5.04
CA LEU A 106 2.02 -1.07 5.50
C LEU A 106 2.38 -1.24 6.98
N GLU A 107 1.41 -1.65 7.81
CA GLU A 107 1.67 -1.94 9.23
C GLU A 107 2.68 -3.08 9.38
N VAL A 108 2.51 -4.18 8.65
CA VAL A 108 3.44 -5.31 8.69
C VAL A 108 4.81 -4.92 8.13
N VAL A 109 4.85 -4.17 7.02
CA VAL A 109 6.13 -3.70 6.45
C VAL A 109 6.88 -2.80 7.42
N CYS A 110 6.21 -1.85 8.08
CA CYS A 110 6.84 -1.00 9.09
C CYS A 110 7.38 -1.80 10.28
N ARG A 111 6.63 -2.80 10.73
CA ARG A 111 7.08 -3.71 11.81
C ARG A 111 8.35 -4.48 11.41
N LEU A 112 8.41 -4.96 10.17
CA LEU A 112 9.60 -5.65 9.63
C LEU A 112 10.81 -4.72 9.59
N VAL A 113 10.66 -3.48 9.12
CA VAL A 113 11.74 -2.48 9.16
C VAL A 113 12.27 -2.30 10.57
N LEU A 114 11.39 -2.11 11.55
CA LEU A 114 11.80 -1.95 12.95
C LEU A 114 12.50 -3.18 13.52
N ARG A 115 12.04 -4.38 13.17
CA ARG A 115 12.67 -5.63 13.59
C ARG A 115 14.09 -5.77 13.05
N THR A 116 14.29 -5.49 11.75
CA THR A 116 15.62 -5.56 11.12
C THR A 116 16.59 -4.54 11.68
N HIS A 117 16.08 -3.39 12.13
CA HIS A 117 16.87 -2.38 12.84
C HIS A 117 16.97 -2.61 14.36
N LYS A 118 16.55 -3.80 14.85
CA LYS A 118 16.65 -4.22 16.27
C LYS A 118 15.97 -3.26 17.25
N VAL A 119 14.94 -2.53 16.83
CA VAL A 119 14.23 -1.57 17.69
C VAL A 119 13.40 -2.29 18.75
N PHE A 120 12.88 -3.47 18.44
CA PHE A 120 12.16 -4.31 19.41
C PHE A 120 12.24 -5.80 19.06
N GLY A 121 12.07 -6.64 20.09
CA GLY A 121 11.97 -8.08 19.93
C GLY A 121 10.59 -8.56 19.48
N ASP A 122 10.44 -9.86 19.33
CA ASP A 122 9.28 -10.53 18.71
C ASP A 122 7.94 -10.21 19.38
N LEU A 123 7.89 -10.08 20.70
CA LEU A 123 6.64 -9.80 21.43
C LEU A 123 6.03 -8.44 21.06
N ARG A 124 6.84 -7.42 20.82
CA ARG A 124 6.35 -6.08 20.41
C ARG A 124 6.00 -6.03 18.93
N PHE A 125 6.58 -6.92 18.13
CA PHE A 125 6.31 -6.98 16.70
C PHE A 125 4.81 -7.09 16.42
N HIS A 126 4.11 -8.00 17.06
CA HIS A 126 2.70 -8.26 16.82
C HIS A 126 1.75 -7.18 17.37
N ASN A 127 2.20 -6.38 18.33
CA ASN A 127 1.34 -5.43 19.05
C ASN A 127 1.56 -3.96 18.65
N THR A 128 2.42 -3.69 17.68
CA THR A 128 2.71 -2.31 17.23
C THR A 128 1.78 -1.92 16.10
N THR A 129 0.98 -0.88 16.28
CA THR A 129 0.11 -0.31 15.24
C THR A 129 0.92 0.48 14.22
N LEU A 130 0.36 0.71 13.01
CA LEU A 130 1.03 1.48 11.95
C LEU A 130 1.51 2.86 12.46
N GLY A 131 0.67 3.59 13.18
CA GLY A 131 1.03 4.91 13.71
C GLY A 131 2.20 4.86 14.70
N LYS A 132 2.20 3.88 15.62
CA LYS A 132 3.32 3.69 16.57
C LYS A 132 4.59 3.25 15.83
N ALA A 133 4.48 2.35 14.88
CA ALA A 133 5.61 1.90 14.08
C ALA A 133 6.25 3.08 13.32
N LEU A 134 5.43 3.94 12.71
CA LEU A 134 5.93 5.12 12.01
C LEU A 134 6.66 6.10 12.93
N GLN A 135 6.16 6.33 14.15
CA GLN A 135 6.88 7.18 15.13
C GLN A 135 8.27 6.63 15.46
N LEU A 136 8.40 5.31 15.60
CA LEU A 136 9.69 4.67 15.85
C LEU A 136 10.61 4.77 14.62
N ILE A 137 10.09 4.59 13.40
CA ILE A 137 10.85 4.74 12.14
C ILE A 137 11.37 6.16 11.99
N LYS A 138 10.58 7.19 12.35
CA LYS A 138 11.05 8.59 12.37
C LYS A 138 12.29 8.76 13.25
N GLY A 139 12.30 8.11 14.42
CA GLY A 139 13.45 8.16 15.33
C GLY A 139 14.71 7.50 14.79
N LEU A 140 14.61 6.56 13.83
CA LEU A 140 15.76 5.91 13.20
C LEU A 140 16.46 6.78 12.14
N ASN A 141 15.79 7.80 11.62
CA ASN A 141 16.30 8.67 10.55
C ASN A 141 16.82 7.92 9.30
N ILE A 142 16.14 6.82 8.93
CA ILE A 142 16.51 5.94 7.81
C ILE A 142 15.71 6.19 6.54
N MET A 143 14.68 7.03 6.62
CA MET A 143 13.74 7.31 5.54
C MET A 143 13.79 8.77 5.12
N ASP A 144 13.59 9.00 3.82
CA ASP A 144 13.35 10.34 3.29
C ASP A 144 12.14 11.00 3.94
N ILE A 145 12.24 12.32 4.20
CA ILE A 145 11.15 13.07 4.83
C ILE A 145 9.86 13.04 4.00
N LYS A 146 9.95 13.00 2.67
CA LYS A 146 8.78 12.89 1.79
C LYS A 146 8.04 11.59 2.03
N ILE A 147 8.76 10.47 2.20
CA ILE A 147 8.17 9.16 2.52
C ILE A 147 7.52 9.19 3.90
N ILE A 148 8.16 9.81 4.88
CA ILE A 148 7.60 9.97 6.22
C ILE A 148 6.28 10.75 6.18
N VAL A 149 6.23 11.87 5.47
CA VAL A 149 5.01 12.68 5.33
C VAL A 149 3.91 11.89 4.60
N ALA A 150 4.26 11.15 3.56
CA ALA A 150 3.30 10.30 2.85
C ALA A 150 2.74 9.20 3.75
N LEU A 151 3.58 8.54 4.56
CA LEU A 151 3.14 7.55 5.54
C LEU A 151 2.26 8.16 6.63
N ASP A 152 2.54 9.38 7.10
CA ASP A 152 1.66 10.09 8.05
C ASP A 152 0.27 10.33 7.45
N ASN A 153 0.19 10.71 6.19
CA ASN A 153 -1.09 10.87 5.50
C ASN A 153 -1.80 9.52 5.36
N PHE A 154 -1.06 8.45 5.07
CA PHE A 154 -1.66 7.12 4.99
C PHE A 154 -2.18 6.63 6.36
N VAL A 155 -1.47 6.88 7.45
CA VAL A 155 -1.93 6.58 8.82
C VAL A 155 -3.27 7.23 9.12
N LYS A 156 -3.47 8.51 8.73
CA LYS A 156 -4.75 9.21 8.91
C LYS A 156 -5.90 8.49 8.19
N ILE A 157 -5.70 8.11 6.92
CA ILE A 157 -6.70 7.38 6.13
C ILE A 157 -6.97 5.99 6.69
N TYR A 158 -5.93 5.28 7.12
CA TYR A 158 -6.08 3.96 7.72
C TYR A 158 -6.86 4.02 9.04
N ASN A 159 -6.58 5.00 9.88
CA ASN A 159 -7.34 5.19 11.13
C ASN A 159 -8.79 5.56 10.84
N LEU A 160 -9.05 6.49 9.90
CA LEU A 160 -10.38 6.83 9.44
C LEU A 160 -11.14 5.57 9.00
N SER A 161 -10.52 4.73 8.17
CA SER A 161 -11.16 3.50 7.69
C SER A 161 -11.54 2.51 8.80
N LYS A 162 -10.83 2.53 9.94
CA LYS A 162 -11.08 1.59 11.05
C LYS A 162 -12.11 2.09 12.05
N HIS A 163 -12.10 3.37 12.34
CA HIS A 163 -12.76 3.91 13.52
C HIS A 163 -13.90 4.88 13.21
N GLU A 164 -13.85 5.55 12.08
CA GLU A 164 -14.85 6.57 11.77
C GLU A 164 -16.17 5.95 11.31
N ILE A 165 -17.24 6.49 11.85
CA ILE A 165 -18.57 6.36 11.27
C ILE A 165 -18.73 7.50 10.27
N ASN A 166 -19.33 7.23 9.13
CA ASN A 166 -19.62 8.28 8.17
C ASN A 166 -20.61 9.27 8.79
N GLN A 167 -20.11 10.44 9.21
CA GLN A 167 -20.93 11.49 9.81
C GLN A 167 -21.51 12.46 8.76
N ASP A 168 -21.03 12.38 7.53
CA ASP A 168 -21.53 13.17 6.42
C ASP A 168 -22.68 12.43 5.74
N GLU A 169 -23.90 12.73 6.12
CA GLU A 169 -25.13 12.13 5.59
C GLU A 169 -25.32 12.39 4.08
N SER A 170 -24.62 13.41 3.53
CA SER A 170 -24.62 13.65 2.08
C SER A 170 -23.81 12.61 1.29
N ARG A 171 -22.98 11.84 1.96
CA ARG A 171 -22.16 10.77 1.37
C ARG A 171 -22.77 9.41 1.66
N GLU A 172 -23.04 8.68 0.60
CA GLU A 172 -23.50 7.30 0.71
C GLU A 172 -22.45 6.41 1.43
N ARG A 173 -21.16 6.72 1.26
CA ARG A 173 -20.04 5.91 1.78
C ARG A 173 -18.86 6.76 2.22
N LEU A 174 -18.14 6.25 3.22
CA LEU A 174 -16.94 6.90 3.76
C LEU A 174 -15.84 7.07 2.70
N PHE A 175 -15.63 6.06 1.85
CA PHE A 175 -14.67 6.07 0.75
C PHE A 175 -15.35 5.71 -0.57
N ASN A 176 -14.93 6.34 -1.65
CA ASN A 176 -15.35 6.00 -3.00
C ASN A 176 -14.29 5.16 -3.74
N ALA A 177 -14.62 4.68 -4.94
CA ALA A 177 -13.73 3.84 -5.73
C ALA A 177 -12.40 4.51 -6.09
N TYR A 178 -12.41 5.82 -6.37
CA TYR A 178 -11.20 6.57 -6.68
C TYR A 178 -10.23 6.59 -5.48
N GLU A 179 -10.78 6.81 -4.31
CA GLU A 179 -10.04 6.84 -3.05
C GLU A 179 -9.45 5.47 -2.70
N ALA A 180 -10.20 4.40 -2.94
CA ALA A 180 -9.75 3.03 -2.71
C ALA A 180 -8.55 2.66 -3.60
N ILE A 181 -8.61 2.97 -4.91
CA ILE A 181 -7.52 2.68 -5.84
C ILE A 181 -6.31 3.56 -5.54
N THR A 182 -6.52 4.84 -5.22
CA THR A 182 -5.45 5.74 -4.80
C THR A 182 -4.73 5.20 -3.56
N ALA A 183 -5.47 4.72 -2.57
CA ALA A 183 -4.89 4.09 -1.38
C ALA A 183 -4.10 2.83 -1.73
N TYR A 184 -4.63 1.98 -2.62
CA TYR A 184 -3.94 0.76 -3.06
C TYR A 184 -2.57 1.08 -3.69
N TYR A 185 -2.52 1.93 -4.70
CA TYR A 185 -1.27 2.28 -5.35
C TYR A 185 -0.29 2.98 -4.40
N SER A 186 -0.80 3.89 -3.57
CA SER A 186 0.04 4.56 -2.56
C SER A 186 0.66 3.56 -1.58
N ALA A 187 -0.11 2.57 -1.12
CA ALA A 187 0.41 1.51 -0.26
C ALA A 187 1.47 0.65 -0.97
N ARG A 188 1.28 0.37 -2.26
CA ARG A 188 2.26 -0.35 -3.08
C ARG A 188 3.58 0.41 -3.17
N VAL A 189 3.53 1.67 -3.54
CA VAL A 189 4.74 2.53 -3.66
C VAL A 189 5.44 2.68 -2.32
N LEU A 190 4.70 3.05 -1.27
CA LEU A 190 5.26 3.22 0.07
C LEU A 190 5.82 1.91 0.64
N GLY A 191 5.12 0.79 0.40
CA GLY A 191 5.57 -0.54 0.81
C GLY A 191 6.92 -0.90 0.18
N VAL A 192 7.11 -0.62 -1.11
CA VAL A 192 8.38 -0.85 -1.82
C VAL A 192 9.50 0.01 -1.22
N HIS A 193 9.25 1.29 -0.94
CA HIS A 193 10.26 2.15 -0.30
C HIS A 193 10.68 1.65 1.08
N LEU A 194 9.73 1.17 1.87
CA LEU A 194 9.99 0.59 3.18
C LEU A 194 10.77 -0.75 3.07
N LEU A 195 10.35 -1.63 2.17
CA LEU A 195 10.99 -2.94 1.97
C LEU A 195 12.47 -2.82 1.57
N ARG A 196 12.84 -1.76 0.81
CA ARG A 196 14.24 -1.46 0.49
C ARG A 196 15.11 -1.16 1.71
N LYS A 197 14.52 -0.82 2.85
CA LYS A 197 15.24 -0.57 4.12
C LYS A 197 15.42 -1.81 4.96
N ILE A 198 14.94 -2.96 4.51
CA ILE A 198 15.09 -4.23 5.18
C ILE A 198 16.39 -4.88 4.70
N SER A 199 17.38 -4.99 5.58
CA SER A 199 18.62 -5.70 5.31
C SER A 199 18.51 -7.11 5.89
N TYR A 200 18.56 -8.12 5.04
CA TYR A 200 18.67 -9.51 5.48
C TYR A 200 20.09 -10.02 5.22
N PRO A 201 20.76 -10.62 6.23
CA PRO A 201 22.16 -11.06 6.11
C PRO A 201 22.42 -12.13 5.03
N ASN A 202 21.38 -12.83 4.57
CA ASN A 202 21.51 -13.95 3.63
C ASN A 202 20.53 -13.86 2.44
N SER A 203 19.89 -12.74 2.22
CA SER A 203 19.03 -12.58 1.05
C SER A 203 19.91 -12.23 -0.14
N ASN A 204 20.19 -13.20 -0.99
CA ASN A 204 20.50 -12.89 -2.36
C ASN A 204 19.28 -12.16 -2.94
N ASN A 205 19.22 -10.88 -2.70
CA ASN A 205 18.47 -9.86 -3.43
C ASN A 205 17.04 -10.18 -3.90
N VAL A 206 16.27 -10.97 -3.15
CA VAL A 206 14.83 -11.17 -3.43
C VAL A 206 14.06 -9.84 -3.45
N PHE A 207 14.64 -8.79 -2.86
CA PHE A 207 14.14 -7.42 -2.87
C PHE A 207 14.99 -6.44 -3.68
N GLU A 208 16.01 -6.90 -4.41
CA GLU A 208 16.60 -6.07 -5.46
C GLU A 208 15.57 -5.89 -6.57
N ILE A 209 14.78 -4.89 -6.35
CA ILE A 209 14.13 -4.18 -7.42
C ILE A 209 15.28 -3.68 -8.27
N SER A 210 15.34 -4.13 -9.53
CA SER A 210 16.35 -3.63 -10.47
C SER A 210 16.47 -2.13 -10.26
N ASN A 211 17.65 -1.64 -9.96
CA ASN A 211 17.92 -0.21 -9.67
C ASN A 211 17.47 0.71 -10.81
N ASP A 212 17.14 0.14 -11.97
CA ASP A 212 16.72 0.84 -13.17
C ASP A 212 15.27 1.31 -13.16
N LYS A 213 14.46 0.89 -12.17
CA LYS A 213 13.07 1.34 -12.02
C LYS A 213 12.84 1.89 -10.62
N GLN A 214 13.38 3.07 -10.34
CA GLN A 214 12.91 3.84 -9.19
C GLN A 214 11.45 4.22 -9.45
N PRO A 215 10.49 3.84 -8.56
CA PRO A 215 9.22 4.54 -8.56
C PRO A 215 9.55 5.99 -8.25
N LEU A 216 9.30 6.84 -9.23
CA LEU A 216 9.52 8.27 -9.14
C LEU A 216 8.52 8.81 -8.11
N ILE A 217 9.00 9.15 -6.94
CA ILE A 217 8.33 10.19 -6.18
C ILE A 217 8.65 11.46 -6.96
N CYS A 218 7.64 12.09 -7.54
CA CYS A 218 7.80 13.31 -8.28
C CYS A 218 8.62 14.34 -7.48
N ASN A 219 9.67 14.84 -8.10
CA ASN A 219 10.45 15.96 -7.57
C ASN A 219 9.64 17.23 -7.53
#